data_456ff7e87a2d991555943b73e744699e
#
_entry.id   456ff7e87a2d991555943b73e744699e
#
_cell.length_a   1.000
_cell.length_b   1.000
_cell.length_c   1.000
_cell.angle_alpha   90.00
_cell.angle_beta   90.00
_cell.angle_gamma   90.00
#
_symmetry.space_group_name_H-M   'P 1'
#
loop_
_entity.id
_entity.type
_entity.pdbx_description
1 polymer ?
#
loop_
_entity_poly.entity_id
_entity_poly.type
_entity_poly.pdbx_seq_one_letter_code
_entity_poly.pdbx_strand_id
1 'polypeptide(L)' 'MSERINITLVCSECEARNYKTTRKQSQQGQLELNKYCPKCKRHTVHKETK' A
#
# COMPACT_ATOMS: atom_id res chain seq x y z
N MET A 1 -23.02 -0.63 -7.81
CA MET A 1 -22.35 -1.30 -6.69
C MET A 1 -20.87 -1.08 -6.78
N SER A 2 -20.27 -0.74 -5.69
CA SER A 2 -18.82 -0.53 -5.66
C SER A 2 -18.11 -1.86 -5.42
N GLU A 3 -17.28 -2.24 -6.34
CA GLU A 3 -16.42 -3.40 -6.17
C GLU A 3 -15.11 -2.95 -5.57
N ARG A 4 -14.75 -3.56 -4.47
CA ARG A 4 -13.51 -3.24 -3.77
C ARG A 4 -12.64 -4.46 -3.69
N ILE A 5 -11.36 -4.25 -3.89
CA ILE A 5 -10.38 -5.31 -3.75
C ILE A 5 -9.46 -4.99 -2.58
N ASN A 6 -9.06 -6.04 -1.89
CA ASN A 6 -8.12 -5.88 -0.78
C ASN A 6 -6.71 -5.79 -1.32
N ILE A 7 -5.98 -4.80 -0.85
CA ILE A 7 -4.59 -4.63 -1.22
C ILE A 7 -3.75 -4.49 0.03
N THR A 8 -2.47 -4.77 -0.10
CA THR A 8 -1.51 -4.58 0.96
C THR A 8 -0.51 -3.54 0.52
N LEU A 9 -0.17 -2.63 1.41
CA LEU A 9 0.83 -1.61 1.15
C LEU A 9 2.16 -2.08 1.69
N VAL A 10 3.15 -2.11 0.82
CA VAL A 10 4.48 -2.62 1.13
C VAL A 10 5.48 -1.48 1.05
N CYS A 11 6.33 -1.39 2.06
CA CYS A 11 7.39 -0.41 2.07
C CYS A 11 8.34 -0.65 0.90
N SER A 12 8.67 0.41 0.16
CA SER A 12 9.57 0.28 -1.00
C SER A 12 11.02 0.10 -0.59
N GLU A 13 11.34 0.36 0.69
CA GLU A 13 12.72 0.26 1.17
C GLU A 13 13.03 -1.11 1.74
N CYS A 14 12.23 -1.55 2.69
CA CYS A 14 12.46 -2.81 3.38
C CYS A 14 11.48 -3.90 2.97
N GLU A 15 10.53 -3.58 2.10
CA GLU A 15 9.51 -4.50 1.60
C GLU A 15 8.65 -5.10 2.70
N ALA A 16 8.47 -4.35 3.78
CA ALA A 16 7.62 -4.80 4.87
C ALA A 16 6.17 -4.48 4.57
N ARG A 17 5.30 -5.45 4.81
CA ARG A 17 3.86 -5.27 4.62
C ARG A 17 3.28 -4.65 5.87
N ASN A 18 3.23 -3.32 5.89
CA ASN A 18 2.85 -2.59 7.09
C ASN A 18 1.39 -2.24 7.15
N TYR A 19 0.72 -2.12 6.00
CA TYR A 19 -0.64 -1.62 5.95
C TYR A 19 -1.49 -2.46 5.03
N LYS A 20 -2.77 -2.50 5.34
CA LYS A 20 -3.77 -3.14 4.49
C LYS A 20 -4.89 -2.16 4.24
N THR A 21 -5.37 -2.13 3.02
CA THR A 21 -6.46 -1.23 2.66
C THR A 21 -7.24 -1.84 1.50
N THR A 22 -8.25 -1.12 1.06
CA THR A 22 -9.05 -1.53 -0.09
C THR A 22 -9.10 -0.39 -1.08
N ARG A 23 -9.33 -0.73 -2.34
CA ARG A 23 -9.54 0.28 -3.37
C ARG A 23 -10.56 -0.23 -4.37
N LYS A 24 -11.04 0.71 -5.19
CA LYS A 24 -11.99 0.33 -6.23
C LYS A 24 -11.28 -0.47 -7.32
N GLN A 25 -11.94 -1.51 -7.78
CA GLN A 25 -11.39 -2.35 -8.83
C GLN A 25 -11.18 -1.59 -10.14
N SER A 26 -12.01 -0.59 -10.40
CA SER A 26 -11.90 0.18 -11.62
C SER A 26 -10.76 1.18 -11.63
N GLN A 27 -10.13 1.40 -10.50
CA GLN A 27 -9.02 2.33 -10.40
C GLN A 27 -7.79 1.73 -11.09
N GLN A 28 -7.18 2.51 -11.97
CA GLN A 28 -6.03 2.06 -12.73
C GLN A 28 -4.74 2.46 -12.03
N GLY A 29 -3.69 1.68 -12.28
CA GLY A 29 -2.38 1.95 -11.73
C GLY A 29 -2.23 1.48 -10.30
N GLN A 30 -1.01 1.52 -9.81
CA GLN A 30 -0.72 1.14 -8.44
C GLN A 30 -0.94 2.32 -7.51
N LEU A 31 -1.48 2.03 -6.35
CA LEU A 31 -1.62 3.03 -5.31
C LEU A 31 -0.29 3.17 -4.58
N GLU A 32 0.18 4.40 -4.48
CA GLU A 32 1.42 4.70 -3.76
C GLU A 32 1.14 5.77 -2.72
N LEU A 33 1.48 5.47 -1.48
CA LEU A 33 1.24 6.37 -0.37
C LEU A 33 2.47 6.44 0.52
N ASN A 34 2.73 7.65 1.03
CA ASN A 34 3.78 7.82 2.03
C ASN A 34 3.24 7.43 3.39
N LYS A 35 3.84 6.42 4.00
CA LYS A 35 3.44 5.95 5.31
C LYS A 35 4.68 5.71 6.16
N TYR A 36 4.51 5.82 7.46
CA TYR A 36 5.60 5.56 8.38
C TYR A 36 5.91 4.06 8.40
N CYS A 37 7.17 3.71 8.19
CA CYS A 37 7.61 2.33 8.26
C CYS A 37 8.37 2.12 9.56
N PRO A 38 7.83 1.30 10.48
CA PRO A 38 8.53 1.06 11.75
C PRO A 38 9.85 0.32 11.60
N LYS A 39 9.98 -0.45 10.54
CA LYS A 39 11.25 -1.15 10.30
C LYS A 39 12.33 -0.23 9.79
N CYS A 40 11.95 0.74 8.95
CA CYS A 40 12.88 1.75 8.48
C CYS A 40 13.01 2.90 9.44
N LYS A 41 12.07 3.02 10.38
CA LYS A 41 12.00 4.09 11.39
C LYS A 41 11.93 5.46 10.71
N ARG A 42 11.20 5.54 9.61
CA ARG A 42 11.00 6.79 8.88
C ARG A 42 9.85 6.60 7.91
N HIS A 43 9.39 7.71 7.36
CA HIS A 43 8.35 7.67 6.35
C HIS A 43 8.95 7.25 5.02
N THR A 44 8.34 6.27 4.39
CA THR A 44 8.76 5.78 3.08
C THR A 44 7.54 5.58 2.20
N VAL A 45 7.77 5.51 0.92
CA VAL A 45 6.70 5.24 -0.03
C VAL A 45 6.28 3.78 0.10
N HIS A 46 4.99 3.59 0.24
CA HIS A 46 4.40 2.25 0.28
C HIS A 46 3.59 2.04 -1.00
N LYS A 47 3.79 0.91 -1.63
CA LYS A 47 3.13 0.56 -2.88
C LYS A 47 2.17 -0.57 -2.64
N GLU A 48 1.08 -0.57 -3.43
CA GLU A 48 0.12 -1.64 -3.31
C GLU A 48 0.68 -2.94 -3.86
N THR A 49 0.31 -4.03 -3.20
CA THR A 49 0.58 -5.37 -3.69
C THR A 49 -0.62 -6.24 -3.35
N LYS A 50 -0.75 -7.33 -4.03
CA LYS A 50 -1.86 -8.25 -3.76
C LYS A 50 -1.45 -9.35 -2.81
#